data_d06826978b5cd0649ef085619ae439f3
#
_entry.id   d06826978b5cd0649ef085619ae439f3
#
_cell.length_a   1.000
_cell.length_b   1.000
_cell.length_c   1.000
_cell.angle_alpha   90.00
_cell.angle_beta   90.00
_cell.angle_gamma   90.00
#
_symmetry.space_group_name_H-M   'P 1'
#
loop_
_entity.id
_entity.type
_entity.pdbx_description
1 polymer ?
#
loop_
_entity_poly.entity_id
_entity_poly.type
_entity_poly.pdbx_seq_one_letter_code
_entity_poly.pdbx_strand_id
1 'polypeptide(L)'
;MTCASICFAGEEEKGIQGNFPEDKQTAETALLFLQLIMRKLRRSSSPVTRHSSPRCARAAVVVPNGTLFGDGVCARIKEELLKEFNLHTIVRLPNGVFAPYTSIPTNILFFDRSGPTREVWYYEQPLPEGRKNYTKTAPIQFEEFADLIKWWGKRKETDNAWKVSAAELLANSCNLDRKNPRAKEDITHLPPEQIAADILKKEQRIAEIMGNIQKLLAKSAS
;
A
#
# COMPACT_ATOMS: atom_id res chain seq x y z
N MET A 1 12.96 3.29 -17.15
CA MET A 1 12.11 3.39 -15.94
C MET A 1 10.82 2.66 -16.27
N THR A 2 10.53 1.56 -15.59
CA THR A 2 9.28 0.82 -15.80
C THR A 2 8.33 1.26 -14.68
N CYS A 3 7.26 1.95 -15.05
CA CYS A 3 6.16 2.28 -14.14
C CYS A 3 5.06 1.25 -14.38
N ALA A 4 4.65 0.53 -13.35
CA ALA A 4 3.53 -0.38 -13.41
C ALA A 4 2.58 -0.08 -12.24
N SER A 5 1.32 0.09 -12.56
CA SER A 5 0.25 0.23 -11.57
C SER A 5 -0.46 -1.12 -11.43
N ILE A 6 -0.37 -1.72 -10.25
CA ILE A 6 -1.01 -3.00 -9.95
C ILE A 6 -2.07 -2.73 -8.89
N CYS A 7 -3.21 -2.21 -9.33
CA CYS A 7 -4.29 -1.83 -8.42
C CYS A 7 -5.35 -2.92 -8.22
N PHE A 8 -5.26 -4.03 -8.94
CA PHE A 8 -6.29 -5.06 -8.91
C PHE A 8 -5.82 -6.27 -8.11
N ALA A 9 -6.55 -6.58 -7.04
CA ALA A 9 -6.53 -7.88 -6.42
C ALA A 9 -7.38 -8.82 -7.30
N GLY A 10 -6.72 -9.57 -8.18
CA GLY A 10 -7.30 -10.63 -8.98
C GLY A 10 -6.63 -11.95 -8.67
N GLU A 11 -7.28 -13.04 -9.01
CA GLU A 11 -6.69 -14.37 -8.96
C GLU A 11 -6.34 -14.81 -10.38
N GLU A 12 -5.10 -15.31 -10.55
CA GLU A 12 -4.61 -15.78 -11.84
C GLU A 12 -4.75 -17.31 -11.96
N GLU A 13 -4.90 -17.77 -13.20
CA GLU A 13 -5.03 -19.19 -13.52
C GLU A 13 -3.77 -19.98 -13.11
N LYS A 14 -3.95 -21.25 -12.75
CA LYS A 14 -2.85 -22.15 -12.34
C LYS A 14 -1.75 -22.26 -13.38
N GLY A 15 -2.07 -22.20 -14.69
CA GLY A 15 -1.08 -22.23 -15.77
C GLY A 15 -0.11 -21.05 -15.74
N ILE A 16 -0.56 -19.86 -15.33
CA ILE A 16 0.28 -18.67 -15.18
C ILE A 16 1.17 -18.80 -13.93
N GLN A 17 0.63 -19.30 -12.84
CA GLN A 17 1.36 -19.52 -11.58
C GLN A 17 2.56 -20.46 -11.76
N GLY A 18 2.43 -21.49 -12.60
CA GLY A 18 3.50 -22.45 -12.90
C GLY A 18 4.75 -21.85 -13.57
N ASN A 19 4.68 -20.61 -14.07
CA ASN A 19 5.84 -19.90 -14.59
C ASN A 19 6.77 -19.34 -13.50
N PHE A 20 6.38 -19.44 -12.22
CA PHE A 20 7.13 -18.94 -11.07
C PHE A 20 7.68 -20.10 -10.23
N PRO A 21 8.74 -19.87 -9.41
CA PRO A 21 9.28 -20.90 -8.53
C PRO A 21 8.20 -21.49 -7.61
N GLU A 22 8.25 -22.79 -7.35
CA GLU A 22 7.23 -23.49 -6.57
C GLU A 22 7.00 -22.86 -5.18
N ASP A 23 8.07 -22.42 -4.54
CA ASP A 23 8.04 -21.77 -3.22
C ASP A 23 7.41 -20.36 -3.24
N LYS A 24 7.20 -19.79 -4.44
CA LYS A 24 6.68 -18.42 -4.66
C LYS A 24 5.45 -18.38 -5.58
N GLN A 25 4.85 -19.52 -5.84
CA GLN A 25 3.60 -19.58 -6.59
C GLN A 25 2.45 -19.04 -5.74
N THR A 26 1.64 -18.21 -6.36
CA THR A 26 0.46 -17.57 -5.75
C THR A 26 -0.56 -17.26 -6.82
N ALA A 27 -1.83 -17.21 -6.44
CA ALA A 27 -2.91 -16.72 -7.30
C ALA A 27 -3.01 -15.18 -7.30
N GLU A 28 -2.36 -14.50 -6.36
CA GLU A 28 -2.47 -13.05 -6.20
C GLU A 28 -1.72 -12.31 -7.29
N THR A 29 -2.46 -11.64 -8.17
CA THR A 29 -1.96 -10.91 -9.34
C THR A 29 -0.89 -9.90 -8.98
N ALA A 30 -1.05 -9.14 -7.90
CA ALA A 30 -0.08 -8.12 -7.47
C ALA A 30 1.31 -8.72 -7.20
N LEU A 31 1.36 -9.88 -6.54
CA LEU A 31 2.61 -10.57 -6.23
C LEU A 31 3.26 -11.18 -7.48
N LEU A 32 2.47 -11.71 -8.42
CA LEU A 32 2.97 -12.24 -9.68
C LEU A 32 3.60 -11.13 -10.53
N PHE A 33 2.95 -9.97 -10.64
CA PHE A 33 3.51 -8.82 -11.34
C PHE A 33 4.78 -8.28 -10.68
N LEU A 34 4.84 -8.22 -9.36
CA LEU A 34 6.05 -7.81 -8.64
C LEU A 34 7.21 -8.74 -8.97
N GLN A 35 7.01 -10.07 -8.93
CA GLN A 35 8.01 -11.06 -9.32
C GLN A 35 8.43 -10.91 -10.79
N LEU A 36 7.47 -10.67 -11.71
CA LEU A 36 7.76 -10.45 -13.13
C LEU A 36 8.66 -9.23 -13.33
N ILE A 37 8.39 -8.13 -12.63
CA ILE A 37 9.21 -6.90 -12.67
C ILE A 37 10.60 -7.18 -12.14
N MET A 38 10.74 -7.86 -11.00
CA MET A 38 12.03 -8.26 -10.44
C MET A 38 12.84 -9.11 -11.45
N ARG A 39 12.22 -10.09 -12.10
CA ARG A 39 12.85 -10.91 -13.15
C ARG A 39 13.31 -10.07 -14.34
N LYS A 40 12.50 -9.12 -14.80
CA LYS A 40 12.86 -8.24 -15.92
C LYS A 40 14.04 -7.33 -15.55
N LEU A 41 14.09 -6.81 -14.33
CA LEU A 41 15.22 -6.03 -13.85
C LEU A 41 16.52 -6.84 -13.79
N ARG A 42 16.45 -8.13 -13.44
CA ARG A 42 17.62 -9.03 -13.47
C ARG A 42 18.17 -9.22 -14.87
N ARG A 43 17.30 -9.38 -15.88
CA ARG A 43 17.70 -9.61 -17.27
C ARG A 43 18.26 -8.38 -17.95
N SER A 44 17.94 -7.19 -17.48
CA SER A 44 18.41 -5.91 -18.06
C SER A 44 19.90 -5.63 -17.84
N SER A 45 20.67 -6.56 -17.28
CA SER A 45 22.13 -6.46 -17.16
C SER A 45 22.87 -6.96 -18.42
N SER A 46 22.46 -6.48 -19.59
CA SER A 46 23.30 -6.64 -20.81
C SER A 46 24.64 -5.92 -20.60
N PRO A 47 25.78 -6.49 -21.09
CA PRO A 47 27.07 -5.84 -20.97
C PRO A 47 27.01 -4.47 -21.64
N VAL A 48 27.18 -3.44 -20.82
CA VAL A 48 27.15 -2.05 -21.26
C VAL A 48 28.33 -1.80 -22.19
N THR A 49 28.04 -1.37 -23.41
CA THR A 49 29.02 -0.78 -24.29
C THR A 49 29.71 0.39 -23.56
N ARG A 50 31.02 0.48 -23.67
CA ARG A 50 31.99 1.28 -22.86
C ARG A 50 31.74 2.79 -22.71
N HIS A 51 30.59 3.34 -23.12
CA HIS A 51 30.35 4.79 -23.13
C HIS A 51 29.07 5.28 -22.43
N SER A 52 28.34 4.43 -21.69
CA SER A 52 27.21 4.91 -20.88
C SER A 52 27.45 4.59 -19.41
N SER A 53 27.26 5.57 -18.52
CA SER A 53 27.20 5.34 -17.07
C SER A 53 26.32 4.14 -16.77
N PRO A 54 26.68 3.23 -15.85
CA PRO A 54 25.87 2.06 -15.54
C PRO A 54 24.51 2.55 -15.03
N ARG A 55 23.54 2.61 -15.93
CA ARG A 55 22.16 2.93 -15.56
C ARG A 55 21.58 1.70 -14.83
N CYS A 56 21.64 1.74 -13.52
CA CYS A 56 20.99 0.72 -12.73
C CYS A 56 19.50 0.66 -13.10
N ALA A 57 19.00 -0.53 -13.43
CA ALA A 57 17.60 -0.72 -13.74
C ALA A 57 16.75 -0.39 -12.50
N ARG A 58 15.74 0.45 -12.66
CA ARG A 58 14.89 0.97 -11.59
C ARG A 58 13.42 0.69 -11.86
N ALA A 59 12.66 0.42 -10.80
CA ALA A 59 11.22 0.24 -10.85
C ALA A 59 10.51 1.14 -9.84
N ALA A 60 9.31 1.55 -10.21
CA ALA A 60 8.32 2.14 -9.32
C ALA A 60 7.01 1.35 -9.52
N VAL A 61 6.52 0.71 -8.46
CA VAL A 61 5.40 -0.23 -8.54
C VAL A 61 4.36 0.15 -7.51
N VAL A 62 3.13 0.36 -7.95
CA VAL A 62 1.99 0.56 -7.06
C VAL A 62 1.47 -0.80 -6.63
N VAL A 63 1.36 -0.99 -5.32
CA VAL A 63 0.85 -2.24 -4.72
C VAL A 63 -0.22 -1.93 -3.68
N PRO A 64 -1.20 -2.83 -3.48
CA PRO A 64 -2.16 -2.72 -2.39
C PRO A 64 -1.46 -2.88 -1.04
N ASN A 65 -2.06 -2.32 0.02
CA ASN A 65 -1.45 -2.39 1.36
C ASN A 65 -1.27 -3.83 1.86
N GLY A 66 -2.15 -4.75 1.45
CA GLY A 66 -2.04 -6.18 1.77
C GLY A 66 -0.70 -6.80 1.40
N THR A 67 -0.08 -6.36 0.32
CA THR A 67 1.26 -6.81 -0.10
C THR A 67 2.35 -6.46 0.92
N LEU A 68 2.20 -5.40 1.71
CA LEU A 68 3.22 -4.97 2.67
C LEU A 68 3.28 -5.88 3.90
N PHE A 69 2.13 -6.32 4.42
CA PHE A 69 2.08 -7.13 5.64
C PHE A 69 1.84 -8.63 5.41
N GLY A 70 1.48 -9.05 4.18
CA GLY A 70 1.19 -10.46 3.87
C GLY A 70 2.31 -11.41 4.27
N ASP A 71 1.93 -12.57 4.81
CA ASP A 71 2.83 -13.64 5.26
C ASP A 71 3.01 -14.75 4.20
N GLY A 72 3.71 -15.81 4.54
CA GLY A 72 3.87 -16.99 3.70
C GLY A 72 4.60 -16.69 2.38
N VAL A 73 3.93 -16.90 1.25
CA VAL A 73 4.50 -16.65 -0.09
C VAL A 73 4.86 -15.17 -0.27
N CYS A 74 4.01 -14.28 0.23
CA CYS A 74 4.25 -12.83 0.17
C CYS A 74 5.53 -12.45 0.93
N ALA A 75 5.75 -13.02 2.12
CA ALA A 75 6.96 -12.77 2.90
C ALA A 75 8.22 -13.24 2.16
N ARG A 76 8.19 -14.42 1.50
CA ARG A 76 9.33 -14.92 0.70
C ARG A 76 9.66 -14.03 -0.49
N ILE A 77 8.65 -13.46 -1.17
CA ILE A 77 8.86 -12.53 -2.27
C ILE A 77 9.46 -11.20 -1.75
N LYS A 78 8.98 -10.70 -0.61
CA LYS A 78 9.53 -9.50 0.04
C LYS A 78 10.96 -9.72 0.53
N GLU A 79 11.25 -10.90 1.07
CA GLU A 79 12.60 -11.28 1.48
C GLU A 79 13.58 -11.26 0.29
N GLU A 80 13.18 -11.85 -0.85
CA GLU A 80 13.94 -11.77 -2.09
C GLU A 80 14.15 -10.33 -2.55
N LEU A 81 13.08 -9.49 -2.50
CA LEU A 81 13.17 -8.08 -2.84
C LEU A 81 14.19 -7.34 -1.97
N LEU A 82 14.20 -7.58 -0.65
CA LEU A 82 15.13 -6.95 0.28
C LEU A 82 16.57 -7.45 0.12
N LYS A 83 16.78 -8.74 -0.18
CA LYS A 83 18.11 -9.36 -0.28
C LYS A 83 18.81 -9.13 -1.62
N GLU A 84 18.06 -9.05 -2.71
CA GLU A 84 18.63 -8.98 -4.07
C GLU A 84 18.50 -7.59 -4.72
N PHE A 85 17.60 -6.76 -4.24
CA PHE A 85 17.35 -5.42 -4.76
C PHE A 85 17.47 -4.40 -3.64
N ASN A 86 17.72 -3.17 -4.02
CA ASN A 86 17.70 -2.03 -3.12
C ASN A 86 16.30 -1.40 -3.13
N LEU A 87 15.43 -1.85 -2.22
CA LEU A 87 14.16 -1.21 -1.93
C LEU A 87 14.44 0.03 -1.08
N HIS A 88 14.61 1.17 -1.73
CA HIS A 88 15.09 2.38 -1.05
C HIS A 88 13.97 3.32 -0.58
N THR A 89 12.74 3.20 -1.09
CA THR A 89 11.64 4.08 -0.69
C THR A 89 10.28 3.41 -0.86
N ILE A 90 9.42 3.57 0.13
CA ILE A 90 8.00 3.24 0.10
C ILE A 90 7.22 4.53 0.32
N VAL A 91 6.38 4.92 -0.63
CA VAL A 91 5.45 6.04 -0.50
C VAL A 91 4.07 5.49 -0.18
N ARG A 92 3.55 5.83 0.98
CA ARG A 92 2.20 5.47 1.41
C ARG A 92 1.21 6.50 0.88
N LEU A 93 0.24 6.05 0.11
CA LEU A 93 -0.78 6.92 -0.45
C LEU A 93 -2.01 6.95 0.45
N PRO A 94 -2.70 8.09 0.52
CA PRO A 94 -3.95 8.23 1.28
C PRO A 94 -5.07 7.34 0.72
N ASN A 95 -6.13 7.19 1.50
CA ASN A 95 -7.30 6.43 1.08
C ASN A 95 -8.01 7.07 -0.12
N GLY A 96 -8.58 6.22 -0.98
CA GLY A 96 -9.43 6.64 -2.09
C GLY A 96 -8.71 7.18 -3.32
N VAL A 97 -7.37 7.11 -3.40
CA VAL A 97 -6.60 7.57 -4.57
C VAL A 97 -7.06 6.89 -5.86
N PHE A 98 -7.52 5.65 -5.79
CA PHE A 98 -8.03 4.87 -6.92
C PHE A 98 -9.56 4.75 -6.94
N ALA A 99 -10.28 5.65 -6.25
CA ALA A 99 -11.74 5.70 -6.33
C ALA A 99 -12.19 6.04 -7.77
N PRO A 100 -13.29 5.46 -8.28
CA PRO A 100 -14.26 4.58 -7.60
C PRO A 100 -13.89 3.09 -7.64
N TYR A 101 -12.77 2.71 -8.25
CA TYR A 101 -12.43 1.30 -8.52
C TYR A 101 -12.08 0.53 -7.25
N THR A 102 -11.37 1.16 -6.32
CA THR A 102 -11.04 0.58 -5.02
C THR A 102 -10.84 1.67 -3.96
N SER A 103 -11.23 1.34 -2.72
CA SER A 103 -10.93 2.13 -1.52
C SER A 103 -9.71 1.60 -0.75
N ILE A 104 -9.09 0.51 -1.23
CA ILE A 104 -7.95 -0.12 -0.56
C ILE A 104 -6.77 0.86 -0.55
N PRO A 105 -6.12 1.09 0.60
CA PRO A 105 -4.89 1.87 0.67
C PRO A 105 -3.82 1.25 -0.21
N THR A 106 -3.07 2.09 -0.91
CA THR A 106 -2.02 1.64 -1.83
C THR A 106 -0.70 2.30 -1.48
N ASN A 107 0.39 1.66 -1.91
CA ASN A 107 1.74 2.13 -1.69
C ASN A 107 2.53 2.07 -2.98
N ILE A 108 3.51 2.95 -3.13
CA ILE A 108 4.45 2.92 -4.25
C ILE A 108 5.79 2.41 -3.74
N LEU A 109 6.24 1.28 -4.26
CA LEU A 109 7.55 0.71 -3.98
C LEU A 109 8.56 1.21 -5.01
N PHE A 110 9.63 1.85 -4.56
CA PHE A 110 10.73 2.28 -5.41
C PHE A 110 11.97 1.44 -5.11
N PHE A 111 12.42 0.68 -6.09
CA PHE A 111 13.59 -0.17 -5.93
C PHE A 111 14.44 -0.23 -7.21
N ASP A 112 15.68 -0.59 -7.04
CA ASP A 112 16.64 -0.73 -8.11
C ASP A 112 17.55 -1.96 -7.89
N ARG A 113 18.46 -2.19 -8.82
CA ARG A 113 19.41 -3.30 -8.78
C ARG A 113 20.82 -2.88 -8.35
N SER A 114 20.94 -1.89 -7.47
CA SER A 114 22.24 -1.45 -6.96
C SER A 114 22.83 -2.37 -5.89
N GLY A 115 22.07 -3.33 -5.38
CA GLY A 115 22.48 -4.28 -4.35
C GLY A 115 21.37 -4.57 -3.35
N PRO A 116 21.68 -5.27 -2.24
CA PRO A 116 20.71 -5.54 -1.20
C PRO A 116 20.28 -4.26 -0.48
N THR A 117 19.06 -4.27 0.02
CA THR A 117 18.49 -3.16 0.80
C THR A 117 19.23 -3.03 2.13
N ARG A 118 19.62 -1.80 2.48
CA ARG A 118 20.21 -1.46 3.78
C ARG A 118 19.22 -0.75 4.68
N GLU A 119 18.56 0.27 4.15
CA GLU A 119 17.56 1.08 4.82
C GLU A 119 16.42 1.37 3.85
N VAL A 120 15.20 1.36 4.35
CA VAL A 120 13.99 1.73 3.60
C VAL A 120 13.48 3.06 4.14
N TRP A 121 13.34 4.04 3.28
CA TRP A 121 12.65 5.28 3.58
C TRP A 121 11.16 5.12 3.37
N TYR A 122 10.39 5.55 4.34
CA TYR A 122 8.94 5.67 4.26
C TYR A 122 8.56 7.13 4.11
N TYR A 123 7.62 7.40 3.25
CA TYR A 123 7.00 8.71 3.12
C TYR A 123 5.48 8.54 3.11
N GLU A 124 4.81 9.16 4.04
CA GLU A 124 3.35 9.18 4.11
C GLU A 124 2.83 10.44 3.43
N GLN A 125 2.15 10.26 2.30
CA GLN A 125 1.57 11.38 1.57
C GLN A 125 0.38 11.93 2.37
N PRO A 126 0.44 13.18 2.87
CA PRO A 126 -0.66 13.75 3.63
C PRO A 126 -1.87 14.01 2.74
N LEU A 127 -3.05 13.95 3.33
CA LEU A 127 -4.27 14.47 2.71
C LEU A 127 -4.28 16.00 2.81
N PRO A 128 -4.80 16.71 1.80
CA PRO A 128 -5.04 18.13 1.89
C PRO A 128 -5.98 18.48 3.06
N GLU A 129 -5.77 19.65 3.64
CA GLU A 129 -6.62 20.12 4.75
C GLU A 129 -8.11 20.07 4.41
N GLY A 130 -8.91 19.58 5.34
CA GLY A 130 -10.35 19.45 5.18
C GLY A 130 -10.83 18.25 4.37
N ARG A 131 -9.94 17.45 3.78
CA ARG A 131 -10.29 16.19 3.10
C ARG A 131 -10.09 14.98 4.01
N LYS A 132 -11.03 14.03 3.95
CA LYS A 132 -10.92 12.74 4.64
C LYS A 132 -10.43 11.62 3.71
N ASN A 133 -10.72 11.71 2.42
CA ASN A 133 -10.33 10.74 1.39
C ASN A 133 -10.42 11.40 0.00
N TYR A 134 -9.84 10.75 -1.01
CA TYR A 134 -10.06 11.09 -2.42
C TYR A 134 -11.32 10.41 -2.94
N THR A 135 -11.90 11.00 -4.00
CA THR A 135 -13.11 10.49 -4.66
C THR A 135 -12.96 10.62 -6.17
N LYS A 136 -13.88 10.00 -6.94
CA LYS A 136 -13.90 10.14 -8.41
C LYS A 136 -14.00 11.62 -8.85
N THR A 137 -14.74 12.43 -8.12
CA THR A 137 -14.96 13.87 -8.44
C THR A 137 -13.85 14.78 -7.93
N ALA A 138 -13.05 14.30 -6.98
CA ALA A 138 -11.92 15.02 -6.40
C ALA A 138 -10.71 14.08 -6.28
N PRO A 139 -10.09 13.68 -7.42
CA PRO A 139 -8.92 12.80 -7.43
C PRO A 139 -7.68 13.52 -6.90
N ILE A 140 -6.64 12.76 -6.58
CA ILE A 140 -5.33 13.30 -6.25
C ILE A 140 -4.75 14.05 -7.45
N GLN A 141 -4.14 15.20 -7.21
CA GLN A 141 -3.50 16.02 -8.24
C GLN A 141 -1.98 15.90 -8.13
N PHE A 142 -1.28 16.09 -9.25
CA PHE A 142 0.19 15.96 -9.29
C PHE A 142 0.87 17.01 -8.39
N GLU A 143 0.31 18.17 -8.27
CA GLU A 143 0.79 19.30 -7.45
C GLU A 143 0.87 18.92 -5.96
N GLU A 144 0.02 18.00 -5.51
CA GLU A 144 0.00 17.53 -4.12
C GLU A 144 1.26 16.73 -3.76
N PHE A 145 2.01 16.25 -4.76
CA PHE A 145 3.31 15.60 -4.55
C PHE A 145 4.50 16.57 -4.47
N ALA A 146 4.26 17.87 -4.50
CA ALA A 146 5.35 18.88 -4.50
C ALA A 146 6.30 18.71 -3.31
N ASP A 147 5.78 18.42 -2.11
CA ASP A 147 6.58 18.24 -0.91
C ASP A 147 7.33 16.89 -0.92
N LEU A 148 6.74 15.83 -1.44
CA LEU A 148 7.43 14.57 -1.70
C LEU A 148 8.60 14.77 -2.68
N ILE A 149 8.38 15.52 -3.76
CA ILE A 149 9.43 15.80 -4.77
C ILE A 149 10.58 16.61 -4.17
N LYS A 150 10.29 17.64 -3.36
CA LYS A 150 11.31 18.40 -2.64
C LYS A 150 12.08 17.52 -1.67
N TRP A 151 11.38 16.70 -0.89
CA TRP A 151 11.96 15.77 0.06
C TRP A 151 12.87 14.75 -0.64
N TRP A 152 12.48 14.26 -1.82
CA TRP A 152 13.22 13.24 -2.56
C TRP A 152 14.67 13.61 -2.86
N GLY A 153 14.93 14.88 -3.13
CA GLY A 153 16.28 15.38 -3.42
C GLY A 153 17.19 15.47 -2.20
N LYS A 154 16.61 15.68 -1.00
CA LYS A 154 17.32 15.83 0.28
C LYS A 154 16.57 15.07 1.36
N ARG A 155 16.62 13.74 1.30
CA ARG A 155 15.91 12.87 2.25
C ARG A 155 16.37 13.15 3.68
N LYS A 156 15.41 13.55 4.52
CA LYS A 156 15.55 13.73 5.97
C LYS A 156 14.32 13.18 6.65
N GLU A 157 14.46 12.79 7.89
CA GLU A 157 13.31 12.45 8.72
C GLU A 157 12.49 13.70 8.99
N THR A 158 11.19 13.59 8.79
CA THR A 158 10.17 14.63 9.03
C THR A 158 8.95 13.98 9.70
N ASP A 159 7.93 14.75 9.97
CA ASP A 159 6.67 14.19 10.51
C ASP A 159 6.01 13.19 9.56
N ASN A 160 6.23 13.34 8.26
CA ASN A 160 5.69 12.45 7.22
C ASN A 160 6.72 11.47 6.65
N ALA A 161 8.00 11.54 7.08
CA ALA A 161 9.06 10.71 6.53
C ALA A 161 9.96 10.14 7.63
N TRP A 162 10.19 8.83 7.60
CA TRP A 162 11.06 8.11 8.52
C TRP A 162 11.80 7.01 7.80
N LYS A 163 12.78 6.41 8.45
CA LYS A 163 13.52 5.27 7.90
C LYS A 163 13.51 4.09 8.83
N VAL A 164 13.60 2.89 8.25
CA VAL A 164 13.67 1.61 8.95
C VAL A 164 14.82 0.80 8.38
N SER A 165 15.59 0.12 9.23
CA SER A 165 16.68 -0.73 8.77
C SER A 165 16.15 -2.01 8.13
N ALA A 166 16.84 -2.50 7.08
CA ALA A 166 16.49 -3.78 6.46
C ALA A 166 16.61 -4.96 7.44
N ALA A 167 17.55 -4.91 8.38
CA ALA A 167 17.71 -5.92 9.42
C ALA A 167 16.46 -6.05 10.29
N GLU A 168 15.86 -4.93 10.68
CA GLU A 168 14.61 -4.92 11.44
C GLU A 168 13.43 -5.49 10.63
N LEU A 169 13.36 -5.17 9.34
CA LEU A 169 12.30 -5.69 8.46
C LEU A 169 12.43 -7.21 8.27
N LEU A 170 13.66 -7.71 8.06
CA LEU A 170 13.94 -9.14 7.93
C LEU A 170 13.65 -9.90 9.23
N ALA A 171 13.97 -9.34 10.40
CA ALA A 171 13.67 -9.94 11.69
C ALA A 171 12.17 -10.05 11.98
N ASN A 172 11.35 -9.16 11.37
CA ASN A 172 9.89 -9.12 11.52
C ASN A 172 9.16 -9.76 10.32
N SER A 173 9.56 -10.95 9.89
CA SER A 173 8.92 -11.69 8.79
C SER A 173 8.75 -10.88 7.51
N CYS A 174 9.69 -9.97 7.22
CA CYS A 174 9.63 -9.05 6.07
C CYS A 174 8.35 -8.20 6.04
N ASN A 175 7.78 -7.88 7.19
CA ASN A 175 6.63 -6.98 7.26
C ASN A 175 7.08 -5.55 6.92
N LEU A 176 6.64 -5.06 5.75
CA LEU A 176 6.92 -3.72 5.24
C LEU A 176 5.86 -2.70 5.67
N ASP A 177 4.76 -3.12 6.33
CA ASP A 177 3.74 -2.19 6.83
C ASP A 177 4.18 -1.59 8.16
N ARG A 178 4.98 -0.53 8.10
CA ARG A 178 5.46 0.21 9.26
C ARG A 178 4.65 1.49 9.44
N LYS A 179 4.07 1.64 10.62
CA LYS A 179 3.37 2.88 10.99
C LYS A 179 4.38 4.02 11.19
N ASN A 180 3.92 5.23 10.93
CA ASN A 180 4.69 6.43 11.21
C ASN A 180 4.90 6.58 12.74
N PRO A 181 6.14 6.57 13.23
CA PRO A 181 6.41 6.69 14.66
C PRO A 181 6.04 8.07 15.25
N ARG A 182 5.85 9.06 14.37
CA ARG A 182 5.47 10.43 14.74
C ARG A 182 4.00 10.73 14.41
N ALA A 183 3.22 9.73 13.97
CA ALA A 183 1.80 9.93 13.73
C ALA A 183 1.14 10.39 15.02
N LYS A 184 0.44 11.51 14.97
CA LYS A 184 -0.42 11.93 16.08
C LYS A 184 -1.51 10.87 16.19
N GLU A 185 -1.58 10.21 17.34
CA GLU A 185 -2.70 9.31 17.64
C GLU A 185 -3.96 10.16 17.81
N ASP A 186 -4.65 10.42 16.72
CA ASP A 186 -5.98 11.07 16.73
C ASP A 186 -7.10 10.11 17.17
N ILE A 187 -6.74 8.94 17.69
CA ILE A 187 -7.72 7.98 18.19
C ILE A 187 -7.92 8.25 19.69
N THR A 188 -8.75 9.22 20.00
CA THR A 188 -9.40 9.26 21.30
C THR A 188 -10.34 8.06 21.37
N HIS A 189 -9.85 6.96 21.95
CA HIS A 189 -10.72 5.83 22.26
C HIS A 189 -11.75 6.32 23.28
N LEU A 190 -13.02 6.37 22.87
CA LEU A 190 -14.11 6.59 23.80
C LEU A 190 -14.09 5.45 24.85
N PRO A 191 -14.31 5.74 26.12
CA PRO A 191 -14.42 4.71 27.15
C PRO A 191 -15.43 3.62 26.71
N PRO A 192 -15.17 2.34 27.03
CA PRO A 192 -16.07 1.25 26.63
C PRO A 192 -17.53 1.48 27.04
N GLU A 193 -17.77 2.12 28.20
CA GLU A 193 -19.09 2.46 28.66
C GLU A 193 -19.82 3.44 27.74
N GLN A 194 -19.10 4.44 27.20
CA GLN A 194 -19.68 5.39 26.25
C GLN A 194 -20.00 4.72 24.92
N ILE A 195 -19.12 3.83 24.46
CA ILE A 195 -19.36 3.06 23.23
C ILE A 195 -20.59 2.16 23.41
N ALA A 196 -20.72 1.48 24.54
CA ALA A 196 -21.89 0.65 24.85
C ALA A 196 -23.18 1.48 24.90
N ALA A 197 -23.15 2.65 25.55
CA ALA A 197 -24.29 3.56 25.62
C ALA A 197 -24.69 4.08 24.22
N ASP A 198 -23.72 4.42 23.37
CA ASP A 198 -23.99 4.87 22.01
C ASP A 198 -24.58 3.76 21.12
N ILE A 199 -24.14 2.52 21.32
CA ILE A 199 -24.70 1.34 20.63
C ILE A 199 -26.16 1.17 21.02
N LEU A 200 -26.47 1.12 22.32
CA LEU A 200 -27.83 0.98 22.82
C LEU A 200 -28.77 2.08 22.33
N LYS A 201 -28.29 3.33 22.30
CA LYS A 201 -29.05 4.45 21.77
C LYS A 201 -29.37 4.30 20.27
N LYS A 202 -28.42 3.80 19.49
CA LYS A 202 -28.63 3.53 18.08
C LYS A 202 -29.59 2.38 17.85
N GLU A 203 -29.52 1.30 18.65
CA GLU A 203 -30.46 0.18 18.59
C GLU A 203 -31.89 0.61 18.88
N GLN A 204 -32.11 1.40 19.92
CA GLN A 204 -33.42 1.96 20.23
C GLN A 204 -33.97 2.78 19.05
N ARG A 205 -33.13 3.61 18.46
CA ARG A 205 -33.53 4.41 17.29
C ARG A 205 -33.89 3.56 16.09
N ILE A 206 -33.17 2.47 15.85
CA ILE A 206 -33.47 1.49 14.78
C ILE A 206 -34.84 0.84 15.06
N ALA A 207 -35.09 0.41 16.29
CA ALA A 207 -36.36 -0.21 16.70
C ALA A 207 -37.56 0.75 16.49
N GLU A 208 -37.41 2.04 16.85
CA GLU A 208 -38.43 3.06 16.61
C GLU A 208 -38.73 3.23 15.09
N ILE A 209 -37.69 3.33 14.27
CA ILE A 209 -37.82 3.47 12.80
C ILE A 209 -38.51 2.23 12.21
N MET A 210 -38.09 1.03 12.64
CA MET A 210 -38.73 -0.23 12.17
C MET A 210 -40.20 -0.31 12.57
N GLY A 211 -40.56 0.09 13.81
CA GLY A 211 -41.94 0.16 14.27
C GLY A 211 -42.78 1.14 13.43
N ASN A 212 -42.21 2.28 13.05
CA ASN A 212 -42.88 3.24 12.17
C ASN A 212 -43.09 2.69 10.75
N ILE A 213 -42.09 2.01 10.19
CA ILE A 213 -42.21 1.36 8.88
C ILE A 213 -43.31 0.30 8.90
N GLN A 214 -43.35 -0.54 9.93
CA GLN A 214 -44.41 -1.57 10.07
C GLN A 214 -45.82 -0.95 10.13
N LYS A 215 -45.98 0.15 10.88
CA LYS A 215 -47.25 0.90 10.93
C LYS A 215 -47.67 1.47 9.57
N LEU A 216 -46.71 1.98 8.82
CA LEU A 216 -46.98 2.51 7.47
C LEU A 216 -47.37 1.41 6.48
N LEU A 217 -46.69 0.27 6.52
CA LEU A 217 -47.00 -0.89 5.68
C LEU A 217 -48.36 -1.45 6.01
N ALA A 218 -48.74 -1.56 7.30
CA ALA A 218 -50.06 -2.00 7.71
C ALA A 218 -51.17 -1.08 7.21
N LYS A 219 -50.93 0.25 7.16
CA LYS A 219 -51.89 1.23 6.62
C LYS A 219 -52.02 1.17 5.09
N SER A 220 -51.00 0.73 4.39
CA SER A 220 -51.05 0.62 2.92
C SER A 220 -51.67 -0.68 2.44
N ALA A 221 -51.91 -1.66 3.32
CA ALA A 221 -52.51 -2.97 3.03
C ALA A 221 -54.01 -3.00 3.38
N SER A 222 -54.55 -1.90 3.93
CA SER A 222 -55.97 -1.70 4.20
C SER A 222 -56.57 -0.75 3.16
#